data_9ff453ddf6ffe3c053cfb7cc3ab8303d
#
_entry.id   9ff453ddf6ffe3c053cfb7cc3ab8303d
#
_cell.length_a   1.000
_cell.length_b   1.000
_cell.length_c   1.000
_cell.angle_alpha   90.00
_cell.angle_beta   90.00
_cell.angle_gamma   90.00
#
_symmetry.space_group_name_H-M   'P 1'
#
loop_
_entity.id
_entity.type
_entity.pdbx_description
1 polymer ?
#
loop_
_entity_poly.entity_id
_entity_poly.type
_entity_poly.pdbx_seq_one_letter_code
_entity_poly.pdbx_strand_id
1 'polypeptide(L)'
;MSDEELKKVANEVRKGIVTGVHAAKSGHPGGSLGAADIMTYLYFEEMNVDPADPRKADRDRFVLSKGHCAPGMYAVLAERGFFPKEDLETLRHIGSHLQGHPNMNDTPGVDMSTGSLGQGISAAVGMAVAAKHWGDTYRTYALLGDGESEEGQVWEAAMFAGNQQLDNLCVIVDHNGLQIDGPVEEVNDPMPLADKFRAFKFHVVELADGNDFDQIRAAFAEARATKGQPTAIIAETLKGKGVSFMENQVGWHGKAPNDEQFEQAMAELTAAGEEL
;
A
#
# COMPACT_ATOMS: atom_id res chain seq x y z
N MET A 1 -6.15 -6.39 -17.13
CA MET A 1 -7.49 -6.72 -16.59
C MET A 1 -8.44 -5.56 -16.85
N SER A 2 -9.77 -5.81 -17.00
CA SER A 2 -10.78 -4.76 -16.97
C SER A 2 -10.90 -4.17 -15.57
N ASP A 3 -11.50 -2.98 -15.46
CA ASP A 3 -11.71 -2.36 -14.14
C ASP A 3 -12.72 -3.15 -13.29
N GLU A 4 -13.72 -3.80 -13.91
CA GLU A 4 -14.62 -4.73 -13.22
C GLU A 4 -13.86 -5.93 -12.63
N GLU A 5 -12.93 -6.52 -13.37
CA GLU A 5 -12.09 -7.61 -12.86
C GLU A 5 -11.21 -7.15 -11.70
N LEU A 6 -10.62 -5.96 -11.79
CA LEU A 6 -9.82 -5.37 -10.71
C LEU A 6 -10.66 -5.07 -9.47
N LYS A 7 -11.89 -4.53 -9.63
CA LYS A 7 -12.83 -4.29 -8.53
C LYS A 7 -13.18 -5.59 -7.80
N LYS A 8 -13.43 -6.67 -8.54
CA LYS A 8 -13.67 -8.00 -7.94
C LYS A 8 -12.48 -8.48 -7.12
N VAL A 9 -11.27 -8.38 -7.68
CA VAL A 9 -10.04 -8.74 -6.95
C VAL A 9 -9.87 -7.87 -5.71
N ALA A 10 -10.03 -6.55 -5.81
CA ALA A 10 -9.91 -5.65 -4.67
C ALA A 10 -10.93 -5.95 -3.57
N ASN A 11 -12.14 -6.39 -3.96
CA ASN A 11 -13.15 -6.83 -3.00
C ASN A 11 -12.72 -8.12 -2.27
N GLU A 12 -12.15 -9.10 -2.98
CA GLU A 12 -11.59 -10.30 -2.35
C GLU A 12 -10.39 -9.97 -1.44
N VAL A 13 -9.53 -9.02 -1.84
CA VAL A 13 -8.47 -8.48 -0.98
C VAL A 13 -9.05 -7.90 0.31
N ARG A 14 -10.14 -7.12 0.25
CA ARG A 14 -10.83 -6.59 1.43
C ARG A 14 -11.36 -7.69 2.34
N LYS A 15 -11.97 -8.74 1.79
CA LYS A 15 -12.40 -9.91 2.57
C LYS A 15 -11.21 -10.58 3.27
N GLY A 16 -10.09 -10.75 2.57
CA GLY A 16 -8.84 -11.29 3.14
C GLY A 16 -8.30 -10.43 4.29
N ILE A 17 -8.32 -9.09 4.16
CA ILE A 17 -7.93 -8.17 5.24
C ILE A 17 -8.79 -8.38 6.49
N VAL A 18 -10.11 -8.38 6.32
CA VAL A 18 -11.05 -8.55 7.45
C VAL A 18 -10.88 -9.91 8.10
N THR A 19 -10.73 -10.98 7.30
CA THR A 19 -10.48 -12.35 7.77
C THR A 19 -9.21 -12.43 8.61
N GLY A 20 -8.08 -11.96 8.09
CA GLY A 20 -6.80 -12.03 8.80
C GLY A 20 -6.79 -11.23 10.11
N VAL A 21 -7.32 -9.99 10.09
CA VAL A 21 -7.37 -9.14 11.27
C VAL A 21 -8.32 -9.70 12.33
N HIS A 22 -9.46 -10.27 11.90
CA HIS A 22 -10.40 -10.94 12.80
C HIS A 22 -9.80 -12.18 13.45
N ALA A 23 -9.17 -13.08 12.66
CA ALA A 23 -8.53 -14.29 13.17
C ALA A 23 -7.42 -13.97 14.19
N ALA A 24 -6.61 -12.93 13.90
CA ALA A 24 -5.55 -12.47 14.80
C ALA A 24 -6.06 -11.77 16.07
N LYS A 25 -7.32 -11.35 16.12
CA LYS A 25 -7.90 -10.44 17.15
C LYS A 25 -7.05 -9.16 17.34
N SER A 26 -6.28 -8.80 16.30
CA SER A 26 -5.31 -7.70 16.30
C SER A 26 -4.94 -7.33 14.87
N GLY A 27 -4.71 -6.05 14.58
CA GLY A 27 -4.23 -5.59 13.28
C GLY A 27 -4.78 -4.23 12.90
N HIS A 28 -4.45 -3.79 11.67
CA HIS A 28 -4.77 -2.46 11.17
C HIS A 28 -5.67 -2.56 9.93
N PRO A 29 -7.01 -2.70 10.11
CA PRO A 29 -7.91 -2.85 8.98
C PRO A 29 -8.10 -1.56 8.18
N GLY A 30 -8.26 -0.41 8.84
CA GLY A 30 -8.69 0.83 8.19
C GLY A 30 -7.79 1.26 7.03
N GLY A 31 -6.49 1.44 7.29
CA GLY A 31 -5.53 1.83 6.25
C GLY A 31 -5.26 0.73 5.21
N SER A 32 -5.45 -0.55 5.60
CA SER A 32 -5.34 -1.69 4.68
C SER A 32 -6.50 -1.71 3.68
N LEU A 33 -7.74 -1.52 4.16
CA LEU A 33 -8.95 -1.46 3.34
C LEU A 33 -8.93 -0.26 2.38
N GLY A 34 -8.49 0.92 2.86
CA GLY A 34 -8.41 2.12 2.04
C GLY A 34 -7.42 2.00 0.88
N ALA A 35 -6.29 1.34 1.11
CA ALA A 35 -5.24 1.16 0.09
C ALA A 35 -5.41 -0.11 -0.78
N ALA A 36 -6.48 -0.87 -0.61
CA ALA A 36 -6.67 -2.16 -1.29
C ALA A 36 -6.67 -2.03 -2.82
N ASP A 37 -7.30 -1.00 -3.39
CA ASP A 37 -7.37 -0.78 -4.84
C ASP A 37 -5.99 -0.46 -5.43
N ILE A 38 -5.22 0.42 -4.78
CA ILE A 38 -3.86 0.77 -5.19
C ILE A 38 -2.96 -0.47 -5.17
N MET A 39 -2.98 -1.26 -4.08
CA MET A 39 -2.19 -2.48 -3.99
C MET A 39 -2.64 -3.54 -5.00
N THR A 40 -3.95 -3.66 -5.24
CA THR A 40 -4.47 -4.56 -6.28
C THR A 40 -3.95 -4.16 -7.64
N TYR A 41 -4.04 -2.87 -8.01
CA TYR A 41 -3.52 -2.40 -9.29
C TYR A 41 -2.03 -2.67 -9.44
N LEU A 42 -1.24 -2.39 -8.40
CA LEU A 42 0.20 -2.65 -8.40
C LEU A 42 0.53 -4.12 -8.73
N TYR A 43 -0.08 -5.06 -8.02
CA TYR A 43 0.26 -6.49 -8.16
C TYR A 43 -0.38 -7.19 -9.36
N PHE A 44 -1.48 -6.67 -9.90
CA PHE A 44 -2.21 -7.33 -10.98
C PHE A 44 -2.00 -6.68 -12.35
N GLU A 45 -1.60 -5.39 -12.41
CA GLU A 45 -1.44 -4.66 -13.67
C GLU A 45 -0.08 -3.96 -13.82
N GLU A 46 0.41 -3.31 -12.76
CA GLU A 46 1.55 -2.40 -12.89
C GLU A 46 2.90 -3.10 -12.83
N MET A 47 3.08 -3.96 -11.82
CA MET A 47 4.39 -4.52 -11.50
C MET A 47 4.69 -5.81 -12.27
N ASN A 48 5.93 -5.94 -12.72
CA ASN A 48 6.50 -7.20 -13.18
C ASN A 48 6.84 -8.08 -11.97
N VAL A 49 5.91 -8.94 -11.57
CA VAL A 49 6.07 -9.90 -10.47
C VAL A 49 5.58 -11.28 -10.88
N ASP A 50 6.24 -12.32 -10.38
CA ASP A 50 5.90 -13.72 -10.65
C ASP A 50 5.74 -14.49 -9.32
N PRO A 51 4.54 -14.92 -8.96
CA PRO A 51 4.32 -15.73 -7.74
C PRO A 51 5.10 -17.05 -7.75
N ALA A 52 5.37 -17.63 -8.93
CA ALA A 52 6.14 -18.88 -9.03
C ALA A 52 7.65 -18.65 -8.79
N ASP A 53 8.14 -17.42 -8.98
CA ASP A 53 9.51 -17.00 -8.64
C ASP A 53 9.51 -15.68 -7.89
N PRO A 54 9.16 -15.69 -6.59
CA PRO A 54 9.05 -14.46 -5.79
C PRO A 54 10.36 -13.67 -5.65
N ARG A 55 11.49 -14.28 -6.03
CA ARG A 55 12.82 -13.67 -5.94
C ARG A 55 13.46 -13.40 -7.30
N LYS A 56 12.68 -13.48 -8.38
CA LYS A 56 13.14 -13.17 -9.74
C LYS A 56 13.94 -11.85 -9.76
N ALA A 57 15.12 -11.86 -10.37
CA ALA A 57 16.06 -10.74 -10.26
C ALA A 57 15.54 -9.44 -10.91
N ASP A 58 14.84 -9.57 -12.04
CA ASP A 58 14.30 -8.46 -12.84
C ASP A 58 12.88 -8.03 -12.44
N ARG A 59 12.32 -8.60 -11.34
CA ARG A 59 11.00 -8.17 -10.84
C ARG A 59 11.06 -6.73 -10.35
N ASP A 60 9.94 -6.02 -10.43
CA ASP A 60 9.76 -4.76 -9.74
C ASP A 60 9.78 -4.93 -8.21
N ARG A 61 9.99 -3.85 -7.48
CA ARG A 61 10.08 -3.85 -6.02
C ARG A 61 8.94 -3.02 -5.42
N PHE A 62 8.32 -3.58 -4.39
CA PHE A 62 7.31 -2.85 -3.62
C PHE A 62 7.68 -2.77 -2.14
N VAL A 63 7.71 -1.55 -1.62
CA VAL A 63 7.95 -1.28 -0.21
C VAL A 63 6.68 -0.70 0.41
N LEU A 64 6.01 -1.48 1.25
CA LEU A 64 4.92 -0.98 2.07
C LEU A 64 5.52 -0.20 3.25
N SER A 65 5.80 1.11 3.05
CA SER A 65 6.46 1.94 4.05
C SER A 65 5.61 2.09 5.31
N LYS A 66 4.30 2.31 5.15
CA LYS A 66 3.32 2.19 6.25
C LYS A 66 3.07 0.71 6.62
N GLY A 67 4.09 0.07 7.19
CA GLY A 67 4.14 -1.37 7.41
C GLY A 67 3.02 -1.94 8.29
N HIS A 68 2.34 -1.11 9.07
CA HIS A 68 1.16 -1.52 9.83
C HIS A 68 -0.01 -1.98 8.93
N CYS A 69 -0.06 -1.55 7.65
CA CYS A 69 -1.01 -2.04 6.67
C CYS A 69 -0.63 -3.42 6.07
N ALA A 70 0.22 -4.19 6.76
CA ALA A 70 0.56 -5.56 6.39
C ALA A 70 -0.64 -6.46 6.05
N PRO A 71 -1.81 -6.38 6.74
CA PRO A 71 -2.97 -7.17 6.35
C PRO A 71 -3.39 -6.96 4.90
N GLY A 72 -3.32 -5.72 4.39
CA GLY A 72 -3.60 -5.41 2.98
C GLY A 72 -2.58 -6.01 2.03
N MET A 73 -1.29 -5.90 2.37
CA MET A 73 -0.22 -6.51 1.57
C MET A 73 -0.35 -8.04 1.54
N TYR A 74 -0.62 -8.68 2.66
CA TYR A 74 -0.76 -10.13 2.71
C TYR A 74 -1.99 -10.60 1.93
N ALA A 75 -3.11 -9.90 2.03
CA ALA A 75 -4.30 -10.24 1.27
C ALA A 75 -4.06 -10.14 -0.26
N VAL A 76 -3.41 -9.08 -0.74
CA VAL A 76 -3.11 -8.96 -2.17
C VAL A 76 -2.08 -9.99 -2.64
N LEU A 77 -1.08 -10.33 -1.82
CA LEU A 77 -0.11 -11.38 -2.13
C LEU A 77 -0.77 -12.76 -2.21
N ALA A 78 -1.68 -13.07 -1.29
CA ALA A 78 -2.46 -14.31 -1.31
C ALA A 78 -3.36 -14.39 -2.56
N GLU A 79 -4.10 -13.31 -2.88
CA GLU A 79 -4.93 -13.23 -4.09
C GLU A 79 -4.10 -13.37 -5.37
N ARG A 80 -2.87 -12.83 -5.38
CA ARG A 80 -1.94 -12.95 -6.51
C ARG A 80 -1.32 -14.36 -6.62
N GLY A 81 -1.39 -15.17 -5.56
CA GLY A 81 -0.94 -16.56 -5.54
C GLY A 81 0.49 -16.76 -5.01
N PHE A 82 1.04 -15.84 -4.23
CA PHE A 82 2.36 -16.02 -3.59
C PHE A 82 2.34 -17.05 -2.46
N PHE A 83 1.19 -17.26 -1.82
CA PHE A 83 0.93 -18.27 -0.80
C PHE A 83 -0.58 -18.56 -0.71
N PRO A 84 -1.00 -19.67 -0.05
CA PRO A 84 -2.42 -20.01 0.09
C PRO A 84 -3.22 -18.93 0.83
N LYS A 85 -4.48 -18.70 0.39
CA LYS A 85 -5.37 -17.72 1.03
C LYS A 85 -5.70 -18.08 2.48
N GLU A 86 -5.72 -19.36 2.77
CA GLU A 86 -5.99 -19.89 4.11
C GLU A 86 -4.93 -19.44 5.13
N ASP A 87 -3.72 -19.13 4.69
CA ASP A 87 -2.66 -18.64 5.57
C ASP A 87 -3.03 -17.29 6.22
N LEU A 88 -3.94 -16.50 5.61
CA LEU A 88 -4.41 -15.24 6.18
C LEU A 88 -5.00 -15.40 7.59
N GLU A 89 -5.62 -16.53 7.89
CA GLU A 89 -6.14 -16.86 9.23
C GLU A 89 -5.04 -17.06 10.28
N THR A 90 -3.78 -17.18 9.84
CA THR A 90 -2.63 -17.34 10.74
C THR A 90 -1.93 -16.04 11.08
N LEU A 91 -2.46 -14.88 10.61
CA LEU A 91 -1.88 -13.57 10.86
C LEU A 91 -1.52 -13.38 12.35
N ARG A 92 -0.26 -13.00 12.61
CA ARG A 92 0.30 -12.77 13.96
C ARG A 92 0.31 -13.99 14.90
N HIS A 93 -0.05 -15.19 14.44
CA HIS A 93 0.10 -16.38 15.24
C HIS A 93 1.57 -16.79 15.35
N ILE A 94 1.94 -17.43 16.45
CA ILE A 94 3.30 -17.95 16.65
C ILE A 94 3.61 -19.00 15.58
N GLY A 95 4.73 -18.82 14.88
CA GLY A 95 5.16 -19.69 13.80
C GLY A 95 4.58 -19.38 12.41
N SER A 96 3.66 -18.41 12.31
CA SER A 96 3.18 -17.92 11.01
C SER A 96 4.24 -17.07 10.31
N HIS A 97 4.31 -17.17 8.99
CA HIS A 97 5.11 -16.26 8.17
C HIS A 97 4.45 -14.87 7.99
N LEU A 98 3.18 -14.72 8.40
CA LEU A 98 2.42 -13.48 8.34
C LEU A 98 2.53 -12.71 9.67
N GLN A 99 3.62 -11.99 9.80
CA GLN A 99 3.91 -11.20 10.99
C GLN A 99 3.06 -9.91 11.07
N GLY A 100 3.04 -9.24 12.21
CA GLY A 100 2.28 -8.00 12.41
C GLY A 100 2.71 -6.85 11.49
N HIS A 101 3.93 -6.90 10.98
CA HIS A 101 4.51 -6.02 9.96
C HIS A 101 5.23 -6.88 8.93
N PRO A 102 5.43 -6.42 7.68
CA PRO A 102 6.07 -7.21 6.62
C PRO A 102 7.47 -7.68 7.02
N ASN A 103 7.75 -8.95 6.78
CA ASN A 103 9.07 -9.55 6.97
C ASN A 103 9.55 -10.19 5.66
N MET A 104 10.58 -9.60 5.05
CA MET A 104 11.13 -10.04 3.77
C MET A 104 11.83 -11.40 3.80
N ASN A 105 12.18 -11.88 5.00
CA ASN A 105 12.86 -13.16 5.14
C ASN A 105 11.88 -14.35 5.17
N ASP A 106 10.66 -14.12 5.65
CA ASP A 106 9.70 -15.17 5.93
C ASP A 106 8.51 -15.18 4.96
N THR A 107 8.08 -14.01 4.48
CA THR A 107 6.88 -13.89 3.65
C THR A 107 7.23 -13.80 2.16
N PRO A 108 6.81 -14.79 1.33
CA PRO A 108 7.00 -14.70 -0.13
C PRO A 108 6.36 -13.45 -0.73
N GLY A 109 7.08 -12.76 -1.62
CA GLY A 109 6.59 -11.54 -2.28
C GLY A 109 6.80 -10.24 -1.49
N VAL A 110 7.33 -10.30 -0.27
CA VAL A 110 7.73 -9.11 0.51
C VAL A 110 9.17 -8.74 0.17
N ASP A 111 9.38 -7.52 -0.34
CA ASP A 111 10.69 -7.03 -0.76
C ASP A 111 11.50 -6.37 0.37
N MET A 112 10.81 -5.81 1.37
CA MET A 112 11.43 -5.11 2.50
C MET A 112 10.66 -5.31 3.79
N SER A 113 11.36 -5.61 4.88
CA SER A 113 10.79 -5.57 6.23
C SER A 113 10.57 -4.11 6.63
N THR A 114 9.35 -3.77 7.05
CA THR A 114 8.95 -2.40 7.43
C THR A 114 8.16 -2.40 8.73
N GLY A 115 7.76 -1.21 9.20
CA GLY A 115 6.99 -1.04 10.44
C GLY A 115 7.41 0.20 11.23
N SER A 116 8.68 0.60 11.17
CA SER A 116 9.13 1.91 11.62
C SER A 116 8.80 2.94 10.54
N LEU A 117 7.80 3.78 10.82
CA LEU A 117 7.31 4.76 9.85
C LEU A 117 8.42 5.71 9.38
N GLY A 118 8.36 6.12 8.13
CA GLY A 118 9.35 6.96 7.47
C GLY A 118 10.60 6.23 6.98
N GLN A 119 10.87 4.99 7.42
CA GLN A 119 12.09 4.27 7.04
C GLN A 119 11.98 3.53 5.70
N GLY A 120 10.77 3.07 5.35
CA GLY A 120 10.55 2.27 4.14
C GLY A 120 10.91 3.02 2.85
N ILE A 121 10.59 4.30 2.76
CA ILE A 121 10.94 5.11 1.60
C ILE A 121 12.46 5.17 1.36
N SER A 122 13.28 5.23 2.41
CA SER A 122 14.75 5.22 2.27
C SER A 122 15.24 3.90 1.68
N ALA A 123 14.66 2.78 2.10
CA ALA A 123 14.97 1.48 1.50
C ALA A 123 14.57 1.43 0.01
N ALA A 124 13.39 1.95 -0.33
CA ALA A 124 12.93 2.05 -1.72
C ALA A 124 13.87 2.92 -2.58
N VAL A 125 14.32 4.04 -2.05
CA VAL A 125 15.33 4.90 -2.69
C VAL A 125 16.63 4.12 -2.94
N GLY A 126 17.11 3.35 -1.94
CA GLY A 126 18.28 2.49 -2.09
C GLY A 126 18.11 1.45 -3.20
N MET A 127 16.95 0.81 -3.31
CA MET A 127 16.63 -0.14 -4.40
C MET A 127 16.64 0.55 -5.77
N ALA A 128 16.03 1.73 -5.88
CA ALA A 128 16.02 2.49 -7.12
C ALA A 128 17.41 2.95 -7.56
N VAL A 129 18.26 3.36 -6.63
CA VAL A 129 19.70 3.67 -6.87
C VAL A 129 20.43 2.44 -7.36
N ALA A 130 20.24 1.29 -6.70
CA ALA A 130 20.88 0.04 -7.06
C ALA A 130 20.56 -0.35 -8.51
N ALA A 131 19.26 -0.30 -8.90
CA ALA A 131 18.86 -0.57 -10.27
C ALA A 131 19.60 0.32 -11.28
N LYS A 132 19.62 1.63 -11.05
CA LYS A 132 20.34 2.56 -11.95
C LYS A 132 21.85 2.31 -11.98
N HIS A 133 22.44 1.99 -10.84
CA HIS A 133 23.87 1.75 -10.74
C HIS A 133 24.32 0.52 -11.53
N TRP A 134 23.54 -0.56 -11.49
CA TRP A 134 23.85 -1.80 -12.19
C TRP A 134 23.22 -1.92 -13.57
N GLY A 135 22.42 -0.93 -14.00
CA GLY A 135 21.75 -0.93 -15.29
C GLY A 135 20.55 -1.87 -15.38
N ASP A 136 19.98 -2.19 -14.23
CA ASP A 136 18.72 -2.94 -14.15
C ASP A 136 17.53 -2.08 -14.59
N THR A 137 16.48 -2.72 -15.08
CA THR A 137 15.30 -2.03 -15.62
C THR A 137 14.10 -2.04 -14.69
N TYR A 138 14.18 -2.69 -13.54
CA TYR A 138 13.08 -2.75 -12.59
C TYR A 138 12.76 -1.38 -11.98
N ARG A 139 11.50 -1.19 -11.67
CA ARG A 139 10.98 -0.03 -10.97
C ARG A 139 10.80 -0.34 -9.48
N THR A 140 10.82 0.70 -8.68
CA THR A 140 10.57 0.61 -7.23
C THR A 140 9.37 1.48 -6.87
N TYR A 141 8.43 0.89 -6.14
CA TYR A 141 7.23 1.54 -5.64
C TYR A 141 7.27 1.57 -4.12
N ALA A 142 6.89 2.69 -3.52
CA ALA A 142 6.77 2.83 -2.07
C ALA A 142 5.41 3.38 -1.71
N LEU A 143 4.67 2.70 -0.81
CA LEU A 143 3.37 3.17 -0.32
C LEU A 143 3.53 3.70 1.10
N LEU A 144 3.30 4.99 1.25
CA LEU A 144 3.36 5.75 2.49
C LEU A 144 1.94 6.09 2.99
N GLY A 145 1.82 6.44 4.26
CA GLY A 145 0.65 7.14 4.79
C GLY A 145 0.88 8.65 4.87
N ASP A 146 -0.20 9.40 4.91
CA ASP A 146 -0.18 10.85 5.15
C ASP A 146 0.44 11.18 6.51
N GLY A 147 -0.04 10.58 7.60
CA GLY A 147 0.57 10.74 8.92
C GLY A 147 2.02 10.23 9.00
N GLU A 148 2.40 9.20 8.22
CA GLU A 148 3.80 8.79 8.09
C GLU A 148 4.67 9.91 7.51
N SER A 149 4.10 10.77 6.68
CA SER A 149 4.82 11.88 6.06
C SER A 149 5.20 13.00 7.04
N GLU A 150 4.81 12.91 8.30
CA GLU A 150 5.29 13.76 9.38
C GLU A 150 6.73 13.39 9.81
N GLU A 151 7.20 12.19 9.49
CA GLU A 151 8.55 11.75 9.79
C GLU A 151 9.58 12.47 8.92
N GLY A 152 10.61 13.07 9.56
CA GLY A 152 11.67 13.81 8.86
C GLY A 152 12.41 12.96 7.82
N GLN A 153 12.56 11.67 8.08
CA GLN A 153 13.21 10.70 7.20
C GLN A 153 12.55 10.62 5.82
N VAL A 154 11.24 10.84 5.70
CA VAL A 154 10.54 10.89 4.41
C VAL A 154 11.12 11.99 3.53
N TRP A 155 11.36 13.16 4.10
CA TRP A 155 11.86 14.33 3.38
C TRP A 155 13.35 14.24 3.09
N GLU A 156 14.15 13.62 3.95
CA GLU A 156 15.55 13.29 3.66
C GLU A 156 15.66 12.36 2.45
N ALA A 157 14.84 11.31 2.41
CA ALA A 157 14.79 10.38 1.29
C ALA A 157 14.29 11.07 0.00
N ALA A 158 13.26 11.91 0.09
CA ALA A 158 12.72 12.66 -1.05
C ALA A 158 13.79 13.62 -1.63
N MET A 159 14.49 14.36 -0.78
CA MET A 159 15.55 15.26 -1.22
C MET A 159 16.64 14.51 -2.01
N PHE A 160 17.06 13.36 -1.49
CA PHE A 160 18.06 12.54 -2.14
C PHE A 160 17.55 11.96 -3.47
N ALA A 161 16.33 11.41 -3.49
CA ALA A 161 15.72 10.83 -4.69
C ALA A 161 15.61 11.84 -5.84
N GLY A 162 15.13 13.06 -5.53
CA GLY A 162 15.04 14.14 -6.52
C GLY A 162 16.41 14.61 -7.02
N ASN A 163 17.42 14.69 -6.15
CA ASN A 163 18.78 15.04 -6.55
C ASN A 163 19.42 13.97 -7.45
N GLN A 164 19.14 12.70 -7.21
CA GLN A 164 19.63 11.57 -8.00
C GLN A 164 18.77 11.30 -9.26
N GLN A 165 17.71 12.07 -9.48
CA GLN A 165 16.82 11.94 -10.64
C GLN A 165 16.31 10.49 -10.83
N LEU A 166 15.80 9.88 -9.74
CA LEU A 166 15.39 8.47 -9.72
C LEU A 166 14.04 8.26 -10.43
N ASP A 167 14.02 8.32 -11.77
CA ASP A 167 12.81 8.15 -12.58
C ASP A 167 12.26 6.72 -12.61
N ASN A 168 12.95 5.78 -11.98
CA ASN A 168 12.50 4.43 -11.68
C ASN A 168 11.88 4.29 -10.27
N LEU A 169 11.72 5.39 -9.53
CA LEU A 169 11.05 5.42 -8.22
C LEU A 169 9.68 6.08 -8.37
N CYS A 170 8.64 5.41 -7.86
CA CYS A 170 7.30 5.94 -7.68
C CYS A 170 6.91 5.85 -6.20
N VAL A 171 6.71 7.00 -5.56
CA VAL A 171 6.19 7.10 -4.20
C VAL A 171 4.69 7.34 -4.27
N ILE A 172 3.91 6.56 -3.55
CA ILE A 172 2.47 6.75 -3.43
C ILE A 172 2.18 7.15 -1.98
N VAL A 173 1.46 8.23 -1.79
CA VAL A 173 0.96 8.63 -0.46
C VAL A 173 -0.53 8.33 -0.40
N ASP A 174 -0.91 7.41 0.49
CA ASP A 174 -2.29 7.16 0.87
C ASP A 174 -2.77 8.30 1.77
N HIS A 175 -3.37 9.31 1.12
CA HIS A 175 -3.91 10.48 1.79
C HIS A 175 -5.36 10.22 2.17
N ASN A 176 -5.56 9.65 3.34
CA ASN A 176 -6.89 9.33 3.87
C ASN A 176 -7.33 10.28 5.00
N GLY A 177 -6.49 11.27 5.34
CA GLY A 177 -6.77 12.32 6.32
C GLY A 177 -6.78 11.88 7.78
N LEU A 178 -6.53 10.60 8.08
CA LEU A 178 -6.69 10.06 9.42
C LEU A 178 -5.46 9.25 9.88
N GLN A 179 -4.95 9.55 11.05
CA GLN A 179 -3.96 8.73 11.76
C GLN A 179 -4.53 8.15 13.06
N ILE A 180 -3.68 7.49 13.87
CA ILE A 180 -4.13 6.75 15.07
C ILE A 180 -4.79 7.65 16.11
N ASP A 181 -4.33 8.90 16.25
CA ASP A 181 -4.75 9.82 17.30
C ASP A 181 -5.84 10.81 16.83
N GLY A 182 -6.18 10.84 15.51
CA GLY A 182 -7.19 11.76 15.00
C GLY A 182 -7.00 12.12 13.52
N PRO A 183 -7.66 13.17 13.05
CA PRO A 183 -7.37 13.79 11.77
C PRO A 183 -5.90 14.26 11.70
N VAL A 184 -5.21 14.00 10.59
CA VAL A 184 -3.79 14.37 10.46
C VAL A 184 -3.56 15.87 10.60
N GLU A 185 -4.50 16.70 10.13
CA GLU A 185 -4.46 18.15 10.23
C GLU A 185 -4.56 18.66 11.67
N GLU A 186 -5.18 17.90 12.57
CA GLU A 186 -5.31 18.25 14.00
C GLU A 186 -4.14 17.74 14.85
N VAL A 187 -3.47 16.67 14.40
CA VAL A 187 -2.35 16.05 15.16
C VAL A 187 -1.04 16.74 14.83
N ASN A 188 -0.60 16.72 13.57
CA ASN A 188 0.60 17.41 13.09
C ASN A 188 0.56 17.53 11.56
N ASP A 189 -0.11 18.54 11.05
CA ASP A 189 -0.47 18.73 9.64
C ASP A 189 0.72 18.59 8.67
N PRO A 190 0.78 17.52 7.85
CA PRO A 190 1.85 17.35 6.86
C PRO A 190 1.60 18.13 5.56
N MET A 191 0.49 18.85 5.44
CA MET A 191 0.13 19.54 4.21
C MET A 191 0.99 20.80 3.95
N PRO A 192 1.09 21.27 2.72
CA PRO A 192 0.65 20.61 1.48
C PRO A 192 1.67 19.58 0.99
N LEU A 193 1.28 18.30 0.92
CA LEU A 193 2.19 17.20 0.52
C LEU A 193 2.68 17.36 -0.91
N ALA A 194 1.78 17.68 -1.84
CA ALA A 194 2.10 17.84 -3.25
C ALA A 194 3.22 18.88 -3.49
N ASP A 195 3.11 20.03 -2.85
CA ASP A 195 4.09 21.12 -3.01
C ASP A 195 5.44 20.77 -2.36
N LYS A 196 5.43 20.04 -1.24
CA LYS A 196 6.65 19.54 -0.60
C LYS A 196 7.40 18.59 -1.53
N PHE A 197 6.72 17.62 -2.14
CA PHE A 197 7.34 16.72 -3.12
C PHE A 197 7.83 17.47 -4.37
N ARG A 198 7.06 18.46 -4.89
CA ARG A 198 7.50 19.33 -6.00
C ARG A 198 8.78 20.10 -5.64
N ALA A 199 8.87 20.62 -4.41
CA ALA A 199 10.08 21.32 -3.94
C ALA A 199 11.32 20.41 -3.92
N PHE A 200 11.13 19.10 -3.70
CA PHE A 200 12.19 18.08 -3.81
C PHE A 200 12.35 17.52 -5.23
N LYS A 201 11.84 18.20 -6.26
CA LYS A 201 12.00 17.85 -7.68
C LYS A 201 11.32 16.55 -8.11
N PHE A 202 10.25 16.17 -7.44
CA PHE A 202 9.38 15.10 -7.92
C PHE A 202 8.41 15.63 -8.98
N HIS A 203 8.12 14.79 -9.97
CA HIS A 203 6.88 14.89 -10.70
C HIS A 203 5.74 14.47 -9.77
N VAL A 204 4.69 15.29 -9.67
CA VAL A 204 3.59 15.03 -8.74
C VAL A 204 2.29 14.84 -9.50
N VAL A 205 1.63 13.72 -9.24
CA VAL A 205 0.28 13.41 -9.72
C VAL A 205 -0.66 13.44 -8.52
N GLU A 206 -1.67 14.29 -8.57
CA GLU A 206 -2.71 14.36 -7.56
C GLU A 206 -3.91 13.56 -8.03
N LEU A 207 -4.29 12.53 -7.28
CA LEU A 207 -5.32 11.57 -7.61
C LEU A 207 -6.54 11.84 -6.74
N ALA A 208 -7.61 12.36 -7.34
CA ALA A 208 -8.80 12.81 -6.63
C ALA A 208 -9.62 11.66 -6.00
N ASP A 209 -9.51 10.45 -6.54
CA ASP A 209 -10.07 9.23 -5.96
C ASP A 209 -9.09 8.07 -6.15
N GLY A 210 -8.34 7.76 -5.09
CA GLY A 210 -7.40 6.64 -5.04
C GLY A 210 -8.07 5.26 -4.92
N ASN A 211 -9.40 5.20 -4.97
CA ASN A 211 -10.18 3.97 -5.04
C ASN A 211 -10.86 3.79 -6.42
N ASP A 212 -10.58 4.66 -7.39
CA ASP A 212 -11.06 4.58 -8.76
C ASP A 212 -9.96 4.04 -9.70
N PHE A 213 -10.23 2.90 -10.36
CA PHE A 213 -9.21 2.22 -11.18
C PHE A 213 -8.86 2.97 -12.47
N ASP A 214 -9.76 3.75 -13.05
CA ASP A 214 -9.45 4.59 -14.22
C ASP A 214 -8.42 5.66 -13.84
N GLN A 215 -8.62 6.33 -12.70
CA GLN A 215 -7.71 7.34 -12.20
C GLN A 215 -6.37 6.72 -11.77
N ILE A 216 -6.39 5.58 -11.05
CA ILE A 216 -5.18 4.85 -10.66
C ILE A 216 -4.35 4.49 -11.90
N ARG A 217 -4.99 3.92 -12.93
CA ARG A 217 -4.35 3.54 -14.19
C ARG A 217 -3.69 4.73 -14.88
N ALA A 218 -4.40 5.86 -14.96
CA ALA A 218 -3.88 7.08 -15.56
C ALA A 218 -2.65 7.61 -14.80
N ALA A 219 -2.71 7.65 -13.47
CA ALA A 219 -1.61 8.10 -12.62
C ALA A 219 -0.33 7.24 -12.78
N PHE A 220 -0.47 5.91 -12.79
CA PHE A 220 0.69 5.05 -13.01
C PHE A 220 1.21 5.10 -14.44
N ALA A 221 0.35 5.31 -15.45
CA ALA A 221 0.80 5.54 -16.83
C ALA A 221 1.63 6.82 -16.94
N GLU A 222 1.22 7.90 -16.27
CA GLU A 222 1.98 9.15 -16.18
C GLU A 222 3.31 8.97 -15.45
N ALA A 223 3.31 8.22 -14.34
CA ALA A 223 4.53 7.89 -13.60
C ALA A 223 5.54 7.09 -14.45
N ARG A 224 5.08 6.15 -15.27
CA ARG A 224 5.96 5.41 -16.21
C ARG A 224 6.54 6.29 -17.32
N ALA A 225 5.75 7.25 -17.78
CA ALA A 225 6.16 8.18 -18.84
C ALA A 225 7.17 9.23 -18.37
N THR A 226 7.15 9.54 -17.07
CA THR A 226 8.04 10.54 -16.46
C THR A 226 9.49 10.07 -16.48
N LYS A 227 10.40 10.95 -16.96
CA LYS A 227 11.84 10.68 -17.04
C LYS A 227 12.66 11.79 -16.39
N GLY A 228 13.82 11.41 -15.85
CA GLY A 228 14.76 12.35 -15.25
C GLY A 228 14.35 12.88 -13.87
N GLN A 229 13.26 12.39 -13.30
CA GLN A 229 12.81 12.75 -11.93
C GLN A 229 11.93 11.63 -11.36
N PRO A 230 11.93 11.42 -10.03
CA PRO A 230 11.01 10.49 -9.38
C PRO A 230 9.57 11.01 -9.45
N THR A 231 8.59 10.12 -9.31
CA THR A 231 7.17 10.49 -9.26
C THR A 231 6.61 10.30 -7.86
N ALA A 232 5.79 11.26 -7.40
CA ALA A 232 4.94 11.11 -6.23
C ALA A 232 3.46 11.16 -6.66
N ILE A 233 2.70 10.13 -6.29
CA ILE A 233 1.24 10.08 -6.46
C ILE A 233 0.63 10.38 -5.10
N ILE A 234 -0.09 11.50 -4.97
CA ILE A 234 -0.85 11.83 -3.77
C ILE A 234 -2.28 11.35 -4.01
N ALA A 235 -2.67 10.26 -3.36
CA ALA A 235 -3.91 9.57 -3.64
C ALA A 235 -4.93 9.83 -2.51
N GLU A 236 -5.98 10.57 -2.80
CA GLU A 236 -7.12 10.70 -1.89
C GLU A 236 -7.81 9.34 -1.78
N THR A 237 -7.88 8.78 -0.58
CA THR A 237 -8.48 7.47 -0.34
C THR A 237 -9.48 7.52 0.80
N LEU A 238 -10.35 6.51 0.87
CA LEU A 238 -11.28 6.36 1.97
C LEU A 238 -10.78 5.31 2.96
N LYS A 239 -10.30 5.73 4.13
CA LYS A 239 -9.91 4.81 5.21
C LYS A 239 -11.07 3.89 5.58
N GLY A 240 -10.83 2.57 5.60
CA GLY A 240 -11.89 1.60 5.91
C GLY A 240 -12.82 1.24 4.74
N LYS A 241 -12.49 1.64 3.51
CA LYS A 241 -13.27 1.46 2.28
C LYS A 241 -13.91 0.07 2.16
N GLY A 242 -15.23 0.06 1.92
CA GLY A 242 -16.03 -1.15 1.66
C GLY A 242 -16.66 -1.77 2.91
N VAL A 243 -16.39 -1.24 4.10
CA VAL A 243 -17.02 -1.67 5.36
C VAL A 243 -17.64 -0.46 6.05
N SER A 244 -18.96 -0.35 6.00
CA SER A 244 -19.71 0.87 6.32
C SER A 244 -19.36 1.48 7.70
N PHE A 245 -19.22 0.65 8.73
CA PHE A 245 -18.90 1.09 10.08
C PHE A 245 -17.40 1.38 10.32
N MET A 246 -16.53 1.08 9.34
CA MET A 246 -15.09 1.38 9.38
C MET A 246 -14.73 2.62 8.56
N GLU A 247 -15.55 2.96 7.56
CA GLU A 247 -15.28 4.06 6.64
C GLU A 247 -15.14 5.39 7.38
N ASN A 248 -14.02 6.07 7.14
CA ASN A 248 -13.69 7.38 7.70
C ASN A 248 -13.77 7.43 9.24
N GLN A 249 -13.39 6.33 9.92
CA GLN A 249 -13.40 6.23 11.37
C GLN A 249 -12.00 6.01 11.95
N VAL A 250 -11.51 6.95 12.74
CA VAL A 250 -10.21 6.87 13.45
C VAL A 250 -10.09 5.59 14.26
N GLY A 251 -11.15 5.19 14.97
CA GLY A 251 -11.17 4.02 15.85
C GLY A 251 -10.84 2.69 15.17
N TRP A 252 -10.90 2.62 13.83
CA TRP A 252 -10.54 1.43 13.05
C TRP A 252 -9.11 1.47 12.51
N HIS A 253 -8.29 2.40 12.97
CA HIS A 253 -6.87 2.41 12.61
C HIS A 253 -6.17 1.12 13.02
N GLY A 254 -6.30 0.71 14.28
CA GLY A 254 -5.59 -0.44 14.86
C GLY A 254 -6.47 -1.38 15.70
N LYS A 255 -7.74 -1.54 15.34
CA LYS A 255 -8.70 -2.35 16.07
C LYS A 255 -9.22 -3.50 15.23
N ALA A 256 -9.20 -4.73 15.77
CA ALA A 256 -9.82 -5.88 15.13
C ALA A 256 -11.35 -5.88 15.33
N PRO A 257 -12.14 -6.30 14.33
CA PRO A 257 -13.57 -6.53 14.50
C PRO A 257 -13.82 -7.72 15.44
N ASN A 258 -14.89 -7.64 16.23
CA ASN A 258 -15.42 -8.80 16.95
C ASN A 258 -16.22 -9.70 15.99
N ASP A 259 -16.76 -10.83 16.50
CA ASP A 259 -17.42 -11.83 15.66
C ASP A 259 -18.64 -11.25 14.92
N GLU A 260 -19.50 -10.45 15.60
CA GLU A 260 -20.65 -9.78 15.00
C GLU A 260 -20.24 -8.75 13.92
N GLN A 261 -19.22 -7.95 14.22
CA GLN A 261 -18.67 -6.98 13.26
C GLN A 261 -17.99 -7.65 12.07
N PHE A 262 -17.36 -8.80 12.29
CA PHE A 262 -16.81 -9.61 11.22
C PHE A 262 -17.90 -10.13 10.28
N GLU A 263 -18.96 -10.71 10.84
CA GLU A 263 -20.09 -11.20 10.04
C GLU A 263 -20.75 -10.07 9.23
N GLN A 264 -20.93 -8.89 9.84
CA GLN A 264 -21.46 -7.72 9.14
C GLN A 264 -20.54 -7.29 7.99
N ALA A 265 -19.23 -7.12 8.25
CA ALA A 265 -18.27 -6.71 7.22
C ALA A 265 -18.22 -7.70 6.05
N MET A 266 -18.23 -9.00 6.35
CA MET A 266 -18.23 -10.04 5.31
C MET A 266 -19.53 -10.06 4.50
N ALA A 267 -20.67 -9.78 5.14
CA ALA A 267 -21.96 -9.66 4.43
C ALA A 267 -21.97 -8.45 3.48
N GLU A 268 -21.48 -7.28 3.94
CA GLU A 268 -21.37 -6.06 3.12
C GLU A 268 -20.46 -6.29 1.90
N LEU A 269 -19.27 -6.85 2.12
CA LEU A 269 -18.30 -7.15 1.05
C LEU A 269 -18.80 -8.23 0.09
N THR A 270 -19.60 -9.19 0.58
CA THR A 270 -20.20 -10.22 -0.29
C THR A 270 -21.27 -9.61 -1.19
N ALA A 271 -22.17 -8.82 -0.62
CA ALA A 271 -23.19 -8.11 -1.39
C ALA A 271 -22.57 -7.18 -2.45
N ALA A 272 -21.54 -6.39 -2.06
CA ALA A 272 -20.83 -5.54 -3.01
C ALA A 272 -20.16 -6.33 -4.15
N GLY A 273 -19.64 -7.53 -3.86
CA GLY A 273 -19.05 -8.41 -4.88
C GLY A 273 -20.08 -9.01 -5.86
N GLU A 274 -21.32 -9.19 -5.44
CA GLU A 274 -22.41 -9.68 -6.30
C GLU A 274 -22.91 -8.59 -7.28
N GLU A 275 -22.69 -7.31 -6.97
CA GLU A 275 -23.08 -6.17 -7.80
C GLU A 275 -22.01 -5.83 -8.88
N LEU A 276 -20.80 -6.35 -8.76
CA LEU A 276 -19.68 -6.16 -9.69
C LEU A 276 -19.69 -7.22 -10.81
#